data_410dd8b2f37ce33785cba4f7948d880d
#
_entry.id   410dd8b2f37ce33785cba4f7948d880d
#
_cell.length_a   1.000
_cell.length_b   1.000
_cell.length_c   1.000
_cell.angle_alpha   90.00
_cell.angle_beta   90.00
_cell.angle_gamma   90.00
#
_symmetry.space_group_name_H-M   'P 1'
#
loop_
_entity.id
_entity.type
_entity.pdbx_description
1 polymer ?
#
loop_
_entity_poly.entity_id
_entity_poly.type
_entity_poly.pdbx_seq_one_letter_code
_entity_poly.pdbx_strand_id
1 'polypeptide(L)'
;MAARQTRVLVVDDDPDILDAIRFLLEDEGYAVTTTEKGEYAENLHDGNGGLPDLIILDVLLSGKDGRTICRSLKSRPDTQHIPIIMISAHPDAEAAAYAVGADHFVAKPFDMFDLLELVQRFSPQA
;
A
#
# COMPACT_ATOMS: atom_id res chain seq x y z
N MET A 1 -23.12 16.01 5.23
CA MET A 1 -22.66 14.72 5.71
C MET A 1 -21.19 14.54 5.42
N ALA A 2 -20.42 14.12 6.40
CA ALA A 2 -18.97 13.93 6.20
C ALA A 2 -18.72 12.66 5.41
N ALA A 3 -17.80 12.73 4.45
CA ALA A 3 -17.33 11.55 3.75
C ALA A 3 -16.57 10.66 4.74
N ARG A 4 -16.63 9.36 4.54
CA ARG A 4 -15.83 8.48 5.38
C ARG A 4 -14.35 8.69 5.07
N GLN A 5 -13.53 8.47 6.07
CA GLN A 5 -12.10 8.63 5.98
C GLN A 5 -11.50 7.53 5.08
N THR A 6 -10.66 7.91 4.12
CA THR A 6 -9.95 6.94 3.29
C THR A 6 -8.96 6.18 4.15
N ARG A 7 -8.97 4.87 4.01
CA ARG A 7 -8.15 3.96 4.81
C ARG A 7 -6.98 3.44 3.98
N VAL A 8 -5.76 3.64 4.48
CA VAL A 8 -4.54 3.25 3.80
C VAL A 8 -3.78 2.24 4.67
N LEU A 9 -3.41 1.12 4.07
CA LEU A 9 -2.54 0.14 4.70
C LEU A 9 -1.13 0.31 4.14
N VAL A 10 -0.14 0.44 5.02
CA VAL A 10 1.26 0.57 4.62
C VAL A 10 2.04 -0.63 5.16
N VAL A 11 2.69 -1.36 4.27
CA VAL A 11 3.46 -2.56 4.60
C VAL A 11 4.91 -2.36 4.19
N ASP A 12 5.80 -2.29 5.17
CA ASP A 12 7.24 -2.10 4.95
C ASP A 12 7.96 -2.60 6.19
N ASP A 13 9.12 -3.22 6.05
CA ASP A 13 9.85 -3.71 7.21
C ASP A 13 10.78 -2.66 7.83
N ASP A 14 10.79 -1.45 7.30
CA ASP A 14 11.53 -0.33 7.88
C ASP A 14 10.57 0.53 8.72
N PRO A 15 10.68 0.48 10.06
CA PRO A 15 9.75 1.25 10.91
C PRO A 15 9.86 2.76 10.73
N ASP A 16 11.01 3.27 10.32
CA ASP A 16 11.15 4.71 10.08
C ASP A 16 10.34 5.15 8.87
N ILE A 17 10.29 4.32 7.84
CA ILE A 17 9.47 4.60 6.66
C ILE A 17 7.99 4.54 7.03
N LEU A 18 7.60 3.53 7.81
CA LEU A 18 6.20 3.41 8.26
C LEU A 18 5.77 4.64 9.05
N ASP A 19 6.60 5.10 9.98
CA ASP A 19 6.27 6.28 10.78
C ASP A 19 6.18 7.54 9.93
N ALA A 20 7.10 7.72 9.00
CA ALA A 20 7.10 8.90 8.14
C ALA A 20 5.86 8.95 7.24
N ILE A 21 5.50 7.82 6.65
CA ILE A 21 4.31 7.76 5.79
C ILE A 21 3.04 7.94 6.61
N ARG A 22 2.98 7.31 7.79
CA ARG A 22 1.82 7.48 8.68
C ARG A 22 1.63 8.95 9.04
N PHE A 23 2.69 9.61 9.47
CA PHE A 23 2.61 11.01 9.87
C PHE A 23 2.10 11.88 8.72
N LEU A 24 2.68 11.69 7.54
CA LEU A 24 2.31 12.44 6.34
C LEU A 24 0.83 12.26 6.02
N LEU A 25 0.36 11.03 5.97
CA LEU A 25 -1.00 10.73 5.52
C LEU A 25 -2.04 11.06 6.59
N GLU A 26 -1.74 10.82 7.86
CA GLU A 26 -2.69 11.18 8.93
C GLU A 26 -2.87 12.69 9.00
N ASP A 27 -1.80 13.46 8.76
CA ASP A 27 -1.89 14.91 8.73
C ASP A 27 -2.82 15.41 7.62
N GLU A 28 -2.99 14.61 6.57
CA GLU A 28 -3.87 14.93 5.44
C GLU A 28 -5.27 14.30 5.56
N GLY A 29 -5.56 13.71 6.71
CA GLY A 29 -6.90 13.20 6.98
C GLY A 29 -7.13 11.74 6.65
N TYR A 30 -6.10 10.99 6.31
CA TYR A 30 -6.24 9.56 6.04
C TYR A 30 -6.20 8.76 7.33
N ALA A 31 -6.91 7.62 7.36
CA ALA A 31 -6.80 6.65 8.43
C ALA A 31 -5.74 5.63 8.02
N VAL A 32 -4.64 5.57 8.76
CA VAL A 32 -3.47 4.78 8.35
C VAL A 32 -3.24 3.61 9.31
N THR A 33 -3.08 2.42 8.73
CA THR A 33 -2.63 1.24 9.45
C THR A 33 -1.26 0.88 8.89
N THR A 34 -0.28 0.66 9.76
CA THR A 34 1.06 0.25 9.35
C THR A 34 1.37 -1.13 9.89
N THR A 35 2.14 -1.90 9.13
CA THR A 35 2.60 -3.20 9.59
C THR A 35 3.94 -3.54 8.93
N GLU A 36 4.78 -4.26 9.67
CA GLU A 36 6.01 -4.81 9.12
C GLU A 36 5.78 -6.22 8.58
N LYS A 37 4.57 -6.77 8.74
CA LYS A 37 4.27 -8.16 8.44
C LYS A 37 3.48 -8.30 7.15
N GLY A 38 4.09 -8.95 6.15
CA GLY A 38 3.41 -9.22 4.89
C GLY A 38 2.17 -10.09 5.07
N GLU A 39 2.17 -10.98 6.07
CA GLU A 39 1.04 -11.84 6.35
C GLU A 39 -0.23 -11.06 6.67
N TYR A 40 -0.09 -9.90 7.30
CA TYR A 40 -1.25 -9.06 7.58
C TYR A 40 -1.98 -8.69 6.29
N ALA A 41 -1.21 -8.29 5.27
CA ALA A 41 -1.79 -7.94 3.98
C ALA A 41 -2.38 -9.15 3.27
N GLU A 42 -1.67 -10.30 3.30
CA GLU A 42 -2.16 -11.50 2.66
C GLU A 42 -3.48 -12.00 3.26
N ASN A 43 -3.67 -11.76 4.55
CA ASN A 43 -4.84 -12.26 5.26
C ASN A 43 -5.99 -11.25 5.30
N LEU A 44 -5.91 -10.17 4.54
CA LEU A 44 -7.01 -9.22 4.44
C LEU A 44 -8.25 -9.90 3.91
N HIS A 45 -9.40 -9.58 4.47
CA HIS A 45 -10.67 -10.09 4.00
C HIS A 45 -11.78 -9.12 4.38
N ASP A 46 -12.89 -9.23 3.66
CA ASP A 46 -14.04 -8.36 3.87
C ASP A 46 -14.88 -8.89 5.03
N GLY A 47 -14.41 -8.67 6.24
CA GLY A 47 -15.10 -9.18 7.42
C GLY A 47 -14.76 -8.39 8.67
N ASN A 48 -13.51 -8.48 9.12
CA ASN A 48 -13.09 -7.87 10.37
C ASN A 48 -12.63 -6.43 10.18
N GLY A 49 -13.52 -5.47 10.43
CA GLY A 49 -13.16 -4.06 10.35
C GLY A 49 -13.08 -3.51 8.95
N GLY A 50 -13.36 -4.33 7.94
CA GLY A 50 -13.35 -3.92 6.55
C GLY A 50 -11.97 -3.89 5.91
N LEU A 51 -11.95 -3.65 4.61
CA LEU A 51 -10.73 -3.62 3.81
C LEU A 51 -10.19 -2.20 3.72
N PRO A 52 -8.87 -2.03 3.50
CA PRO A 52 -8.34 -0.71 3.19
C PRO A 52 -8.81 -0.27 1.80
N ASP A 53 -8.73 1.03 1.56
CA ASP A 53 -9.06 1.61 0.26
C ASP A 53 -7.85 1.67 -0.65
N LEU A 54 -6.65 1.56 -0.08
CA LEU A 54 -5.39 1.68 -0.79
C LEU A 54 -4.31 0.95 0.00
N ILE A 55 -3.39 0.29 -0.70
CA ILE A 55 -2.26 -0.40 -0.07
C ILE A 55 -0.96 0.15 -0.63
N ILE A 56 -0.03 0.51 0.26
CA ILE A 56 1.36 0.82 -0.10
C ILE A 56 2.18 -0.37 0.38
N LEU A 57 2.88 -1.04 -0.52
CA LEU A 57 3.50 -2.34 -0.25
C LEU A 57 4.95 -2.38 -0.75
N ASP A 58 5.88 -2.64 0.17
CA ASP A 58 7.28 -2.83 -0.19
C ASP A 58 7.44 -4.15 -0.96
N VAL A 59 8.23 -4.12 -2.02
CA VAL A 59 8.52 -5.30 -2.82
C VAL A 59 9.29 -6.34 -2.01
N LEU A 60 10.27 -5.90 -1.21
CA LEU A 60 11.11 -6.81 -0.44
C LEU A 60 10.86 -6.67 1.05
N LEU A 61 10.12 -7.61 1.60
CA LEU A 61 9.86 -7.68 3.03
C LEU A 61 10.72 -8.80 3.63
N SER A 62 11.06 -8.67 4.91
CA SER A 62 11.81 -9.71 5.62
C SER A 62 11.01 -11.01 5.59
N GLY A 63 11.57 -12.04 4.94
CA GLY A 63 10.95 -13.34 4.88
C GLY A 63 9.73 -13.45 3.96
N LYS A 64 9.43 -12.42 3.17
CA LYS A 64 8.27 -12.45 2.30
C LYS A 64 8.46 -11.55 1.09
N ASP A 65 8.05 -12.02 -0.07
CA ASP A 65 8.14 -11.26 -1.31
C ASP A 65 6.83 -10.48 -1.51
N GLY A 66 6.92 -9.15 -1.56
CA GLY A 66 5.75 -8.30 -1.78
C GLY A 66 5.04 -8.57 -3.09
N ARG A 67 5.78 -9.05 -4.10
CA ARG A 67 5.16 -9.39 -5.39
C ARG A 67 4.18 -10.55 -5.24
N THR A 68 4.51 -11.55 -4.42
CA THR A 68 3.61 -12.66 -4.13
C THR A 68 2.35 -12.16 -3.44
N ILE A 69 2.51 -11.23 -2.49
CA ILE A 69 1.37 -10.64 -1.78
C ILE A 69 0.47 -9.89 -2.76
N CYS A 70 1.06 -9.06 -3.61
CA CYS A 70 0.31 -8.29 -4.61
C CYS A 70 -0.47 -9.21 -5.53
N ARG A 71 0.18 -10.24 -6.06
CA ARG A 71 -0.48 -11.21 -6.94
C ARG A 71 -1.66 -11.87 -6.25
N SER A 72 -1.48 -12.26 -4.98
CA SER A 72 -2.54 -12.90 -4.20
C SER A 72 -3.73 -11.96 -4.06
N LEU A 73 -3.49 -10.70 -3.67
CA LEU A 73 -4.56 -9.72 -3.49
C LEU A 73 -5.30 -9.45 -4.80
N LYS A 74 -4.57 -9.34 -5.91
CA LYS A 74 -5.17 -9.04 -7.21
C LYS A 74 -5.92 -10.23 -7.81
N SER A 75 -5.72 -11.43 -7.27
CA SER A 75 -6.41 -12.63 -7.75
C SER A 75 -7.69 -12.96 -6.98
N ARG A 76 -7.98 -12.22 -5.91
CA ARG A 76 -9.15 -12.49 -5.07
C ARG A 76 -10.27 -11.49 -5.33
N PRO A 77 -11.53 -11.94 -5.46
CA PRO A 77 -12.64 -11.02 -5.76
C PRO A 77 -12.85 -9.92 -4.74
N ASP A 78 -12.54 -10.17 -3.46
CA ASP A 78 -12.78 -9.18 -2.40
C ASP A 78 -11.68 -8.13 -2.29
N THR A 79 -10.49 -8.37 -2.88
CA THR A 79 -9.36 -7.46 -2.75
C THR A 79 -8.82 -6.96 -4.10
N GLN A 80 -9.22 -7.58 -5.22
CA GLN A 80 -8.62 -7.27 -6.52
C GLN A 80 -8.83 -5.81 -6.96
N HIS A 81 -9.85 -5.16 -6.44
CA HIS A 81 -10.17 -3.77 -6.80
C HIS A 81 -9.35 -2.74 -6.01
N ILE A 82 -8.65 -3.17 -4.96
CA ILE A 82 -7.89 -2.23 -4.11
C ILE A 82 -6.63 -1.79 -4.86
N PRO A 83 -6.42 -0.47 -5.07
CA PRO A 83 -5.18 -0.01 -5.68
C PRO A 83 -3.97 -0.37 -4.81
N ILE A 84 -2.90 -0.82 -5.46
CA ILE A 84 -1.66 -1.17 -4.78
C ILE A 84 -0.53 -0.36 -5.39
N ILE A 85 0.13 0.45 -4.54
CA ILE A 85 1.34 1.17 -4.91
C ILE A 85 2.50 0.38 -4.32
N MET A 86 3.37 -0.15 -5.17
CA MET A 86 4.55 -0.87 -4.70
C MET A 86 5.74 0.07 -4.60
N ILE A 87 6.55 -0.12 -3.57
CA ILE A 87 7.76 0.68 -3.36
C ILE A 87 8.96 -0.24 -3.24
N SER A 88 10.13 0.20 -3.73
CA SER A 88 11.34 -0.61 -3.66
C SER A 88 12.59 0.24 -3.82
N ALA A 89 13.66 -0.16 -3.13
CA ALA A 89 14.99 0.42 -3.34
C ALA A 89 15.66 -0.11 -4.61
N HIS A 90 15.05 -1.11 -5.26
CA HIS A 90 15.59 -1.72 -6.47
C HIS A 90 14.82 -1.23 -7.69
N PRO A 91 15.39 -0.32 -8.50
CA PRO A 91 14.63 0.25 -9.62
C PRO A 91 14.26 -0.78 -10.69
N ASP A 92 15.00 -1.86 -10.81
CA ASP A 92 14.67 -2.94 -11.75
C ASP A 92 13.49 -3.79 -11.29
N ALA A 93 12.96 -3.57 -10.09
CA ALA A 93 11.74 -4.24 -9.62
C ALA A 93 10.47 -3.67 -10.25
N GLU A 94 10.56 -2.56 -10.97
CA GLU A 94 9.38 -1.89 -11.51
C GLU A 94 8.58 -2.79 -12.46
N ALA A 95 9.25 -3.41 -13.43
CA ALA A 95 8.56 -4.28 -14.40
C ALA A 95 7.90 -5.47 -13.70
N ALA A 96 8.57 -6.05 -12.71
CA ALA A 96 8.02 -7.17 -11.96
C ALA A 96 6.80 -6.74 -11.14
N ALA A 97 6.81 -5.52 -10.59
CA ALA A 97 5.67 -4.99 -9.84
C ALA A 97 4.43 -4.89 -10.73
N TYR A 98 4.58 -4.29 -11.91
CA TYR A 98 3.45 -4.17 -12.83
C TYR A 98 2.99 -5.54 -13.34
N ALA A 99 3.91 -6.47 -13.51
CA ALA A 99 3.57 -7.82 -13.98
C ALA A 99 2.66 -8.57 -13.00
N VAL A 100 2.73 -8.26 -11.70
CA VAL A 100 1.85 -8.90 -10.70
C VAL A 100 0.60 -8.08 -10.40
N GLY A 101 0.37 -6.99 -11.13
CA GLY A 101 -0.87 -6.23 -11.02
C GLY A 101 -0.80 -4.97 -10.18
N ALA A 102 0.40 -4.49 -9.80
CA ALA A 102 0.52 -3.23 -9.09
C ALA A 102 -0.04 -2.09 -9.95
N ASP A 103 -0.68 -1.14 -9.32
CA ASP A 103 -1.26 0.01 -10.02
C ASP A 103 -0.22 1.10 -10.24
N HIS A 104 0.79 1.16 -9.38
CA HIS A 104 1.89 2.11 -9.54
C HIS A 104 3.12 1.59 -8.81
N PHE A 105 4.30 2.06 -9.24
CA PHE A 105 5.57 1.72 -8.62
C PHE A 105 6.34 2.99 -8.28
N VAL A 106 6.94 3.03 -7.09
CA VAL A 106 7.76 4.16 -6.63
C VAL A 106 9.11 3.64 -6.18
N ALA A 107 10.19 4.22 -6.70
CA ALA A 107 11.54 3.84 -6.31
C ALA A 107 11.95 4.60 -5.03
N LYS A 108 12.64 3.91 -4.13
CA LYS A 108 13.25 4.53 -2.96
C LYS A 108 14.63 5.06 -3.33
N PRO A 109 15.06 6.18 -2.77
CA PRO A 109 14.30 7.08 -1.91
C PRO A 109 13.30 7.89 -2.74
N PHE A 110 12.14 8.16 -2.17
CA PHE A 110 11.10 8.92 -2.86
C PHE A 110 10.80 10.21 -2.09
N ASP A 111 10.25 11.19 -2.81
CA ASP A 111 9.80 12.43 -2.20
C ASP A 111 8.45 12.17 -1.54
N MET A 112 8.29 12.61 -0.27
CA MET A 112 7.06 12.37 0.47
C MET A 112 5.85 13.07 -0.17
N PHE A 113 6.06 14.24 -0.76
CA PHE A 113 4.95 14.93 -1.42
C PHE A 113 4.54 14.24 -2.71
N ASP A 114 5.48 13.61 -3.42
CA ASP A 114 5.16 12.82 -4.59
C ASP A 114 4.32 11.60 -4.19
N LEU A 115 4.67 10.97 -3.08
CA LEU A 115 3.89 9.84 -2.57
C LEU A 115 2.48 10.29 -2.18
N LEU A 116 2.36 11.42 -1.49
CA LEU A 116 1.06 11.97 -1.12
C LEU A 116 0.19 12.21 -2.36
N GLU A 117 0.78 12.77 -3.40
CA GLU A 117 0.06 13.03 -4.66
C GLU A 117 -0.48 11.73 -5.26
N LEU A 118 0.34 10.66 -5.24
CA LEU A 118 -0.11 9.35 -5.72
C LEU A 118 -1.23 8.78 -4.87
N VAL A 119 -1.12 8.91 -3.55
CA VAL A 119 -2.18 8.44 -2.66
C VAL A 119 -3.47 9.18 -2.95
N GLN A 120 -3.42 10.49 -3.16
CA GLN A 120 -4.59 11.28 -3.50
C GLN A 120 -5.20 10.84 -4.84
N ARG A 121 -4.35 10.55 -5.82
CA ARG A 121 -4.79 10.12 -7.15
C ARG A 121 -5.52 8.78 -7.11
N PHE A 122 -5.01 7.84 -6.33
CA PHE A 122 -5.58 6.49 -6.27
C PHE A 122 -6.64 6.32 -5.19
N SER A 123 -6.85 7.33 -4.35
CA SER A 123 -7.89 7.26 -3.32
C SER A 123 -9.28 7.34 -3.97
N PRO A 124 -10.27 6.61 -3.40
CA PRO A 124 -11.63 6.71 -3.94
C PRO A 124 -12.18 8.12 -3.73
N GLN A 125 -12.98 8.56 -4.67
CA GLN A 125 -13.64 9.86 -4.57
C GLN A 125 -14.73 9.81 -3.52
N ALA A 126 -14.79 10.86 -2.69
CA ALA A 126 -15.81 10.97 -1.64
C ALA A 126 -17.18 11.26 -2.24
#